data_ba53e071f10686523116df341d27ccb7
#
_entry.id   ba53e071f10686523116df341d27ccb7
#
_cell.length_a   1.000
_cell.length_b   1.000
_cell.length_c   1.000
_cell.angle_alpha   90.00
_cell.angle_beta   90.00
_cell.angle_gamma   90.00
#
_symmetry.space_group_name_H-M   'P 1'
#
loop_
_entity.id
_entity.type
_entity.pdbx_description
1 polymer ?
#
loop_
_entity_poly.entity_id
_entity_poly.type
_entity_poly.pdbx_seq_one_letter_code
_entity_poly.pdbx_strand_id
1 'polypeptide(L)'
;MTTKILTIFTRTPLHVGAGSSVGAIDQPIIRERHTRFPVIPGSSVKGVMRDYADNQSLDDIEALFGHEPTNKEDRGYAGALGFGEARLLAFPLRSAKGSFALATSPLALARYARDKGLDIKVPTVAAQNALAGAAVNLDNNKVALEEYVFTAAGEFPSDWAELLSTLLDDVVLHEAKTHFVLLPDEDLSFFAENACQVQHHNKIDSDTGTVAEGALFNTETVPSEALFYAPLHVLRTGHETNALFSHFGENERLLQFGGDSTTGLGFCTVKLA
;
A
#
# COMPACT_ATOMS: atom_id res chain seq x y z
N MET A 1 12.51 21.79 3.53
CA MET A 1 11.73 20.94 2.59
C MET A 1 10.56 20.39 3.37
N THR A 2 9.34 20.66 2.94
CA THR A 2 8.13 20.15 3.62
C THR A 2 7.79 18.80 3.00
N THR A 3 7.51 17.81 3.85
CA THR A 3 7.05 16.49 3.42
C THR A 3 5.61 16.31 3.88
N LYS A 4 4.76 15.83 2.98
CA LYS A 4 3.41 15.37 3.25
C LYS A 4 3.35 13.87 3.07
N ILE A 5 2.45 13.20 3.77
CA ILE A 5 2.27 11.75 3.65
C ILE A 5 0.93 11.48 2.96
N LEU A 6 0.99 10.77 1.83
CA LEU A 6 -0.18 10.18 1.19
C LEU A 6 -0.41 8.79 1.81
N THR A 7 -1.46 8.64 2.57
CA THR A 7 -1.93 7.33 3.04
C THR A 7 -2.71 6.66 1.92
N ILE A 8 -2.51 5.36 1.71
CA ILE A 8 -3.15 4.56 0.67
C ILE A 8 -3.63 3.26 1.31
N PHE A 9 -4.92 2.97 1.22
CA PHE A 9 -5.54 1.76 1.75
C PHE A 9 -6.27 1.01 0.64
N THR A 10 -5.90 -0.23 0.37
CA THR A 10 -6.45 -1.01 -0.74
C THR A 10 -7.86 -1.48 -0.42
N ARG A 11 -8.86 -1.08 -1.21
CA ARG A 11 -10.24 -1.61 -1.13
C ARG A 11 -10.42 -2.87 -1.94
N THR A 12 -9.65 -3.00 -3.00
CA THR A 12 -9.63 -4.19 -3.86
C THR A 12 -8.19 -4.69 -4.02
N PRO A 13 -7.98 -5.95 -4.41
CA PRO A 13 -6.64 -6.45 -4.63
C PRO A 13 -5.86 -5.57 -5.60
N LEU A 14 -4.57 -5.38 -5.32
CA LEU A 14 -3.74 -4.43 -6.04
C LEU A 14 -2.66 -5.16 -6.85
N HIS A 15 -2.65 -4.94 -8.18
CA HIS A 15 -1.61 -5.41 -9.08
C HIS A 15 -0.75 -4.26 -9.61
N VAL A 16 0.42 -4.03 -9.01
CA VAL A 16 1.45 -3.16 -9.60
C VAL A 16 2.54 -4.06 -10.16
N GLY A 17 2.46 -4.34 -11.45
CA GLY A 17 3.27 -5.36 -12.10
C GLY A 17 4.76 -5.01 -12.15
N ALA A 18 5.62 -6.03 -11.99
CA ALA A 18 7.07 -5.94 -12.11
C ALA A 18 7.58 -6.14 -13.55
N GLY A 19 6.70 -6.31 -14.52
CA GLY A 19 7.00 -6.70 -15.88
C GLY A 19 6.94 -8.22 -16.07
N SER A 20 7.70 -8.74 -17.04
CA SER A 20 7.72 -10.20 -17.31
C SER A 20 8.48 -10.96 -16.21
N SER A 21 7.97 -12.12 -15.84
CA SER A 21 8.52 -12.95 -14.77
C SER A 21 9.66 -13.86 -15.20
N VAL A 22 10.51 -14.17 -14.22
CA VAL A 22 11.43 -15.32 -14.24
C VAL A 22 11.04 -16.18 -13.02
N GLY A 23 9.97 -16.98 -13.14
CA GLY A 23 9.51 -17.81 -12.01
C GLY A 23 8.16 -18.49 -12.28
N ALA A 24 7.53 -18.96 -11.22
CA ALA A 24 6.23 -19.65 -11.28
C ALA A 24 5.03 -18.71 -11.48
N ILE A 25 5.23 -17.40 -11.28
CA ILE A 25 4.18 -16.38 -11.44
C ILE A 25 4.44 -15.64 -12.75
N ASP A 26 3.46 -15.64 -13.66
CA ASP A 26 3.59 -15.00 -14.98
C ASP A 26 3.61 -13.48 -14.87
N GLN A 27 2.77 -12.92 -14.02
CA GLN A 27 2.65 -11.49 -13.75
C GLN A 27 2.84 -11.20 -12.26
N PRO A 28 4.10 -11.09 -11.78
CA PRO A 28 4.40 -10.77 -10.40
C PRO A 28 4.24 -9.27 -10.11
N ILE A 29 4.01 -8.95 -8.85
CA ILE A 29 4.03 -7.55 -8.37
C ILE A 29 5.46 -7.07 -8.13
N ILE A 30 5.64 -5.74 -8.21
CA ILE A 30 6.91 -5.10 -7.86
C ILE A 30 7.11 -5.07 -6.35
N ARG A 31 8.37 -5.31 -5.92
CA ARG A 31 8.75 -5.42 -4.51
C ARG A 31 10.06 -4.70 -4.24
N GLU A 32 10.24 -4.20 -3.01
CA GLU A 32 11.55 -3.81 -2.52
C GLU A 32 12.53 -4.99 -2.60
N ARG A 33 13.75 -4.72 -3.05
CA ARG A 33 14.74 -5.80 -3.22
C ARG A 33 15.18 -6.44 -1.89
N HIS A 34 15.32 -5.61 -0.85
CA HIS A 34 15.94 -6.03 0.41
C HIS A 34 14.94 -6.53 1.47
N THR A 35 13.69 -6.04 1.44
CA THR A 35 12.63 -6.47 2.36
C THR A 35 11.60 -7.39 1.72
N ARG A 36 11.57 -7.47 0.40
CA ARG A 36 10.52 -8.15 -0.36
C ARG A 36 9.11 -7.58 -0.15
N PHE A 37 9.00 -6.47 0.56
CA PHE A 37 7.71 -5.79 0.71
C PHE A 37 7.18 -5.31 -0.64
N PRO A 38 5.88 -5.49 -0.92
CA PRO A 38 5.25 -4.88 -2.08
C PRO A 38 5.33 -3.35 -2.01
N VAL A 39 5.49 -2.71 -3.15
CA VAL A 39 5.60 -1.25 -3.26
C VAL A 39 4.79 -0.72 -4.43
N ILE A 40 4.40 0.56 -4.37
CA ILE A 40 3.90 1.30 -5.52
C ILE A 40 4.98 2.32 -5.90
N PRO A 41 5.60 2.22 -7.08
CA PRO A 41 6.65 3.15 -7.49
C PRO A 41 6.18 4.61 -7.46
N GLY A 42 7.06 5.53 -7.10
CA GLY A 42 6.75 6.96 -7.07
C GLY A 42 6.28 7.51 -8.42
N SER A 43 6.73 6.92 -9.53
CA SER A 43 6.22 7.23 -10.87
C SER A 43 4.75 6.85 -11.05
N SER A 44 4.32 5.72 -10.50
CA SER A 44 2.91 5.30 -10.49
C SER A 44 2.06 6.21 -9.60
N VAL A 45 2.56 6.55 -8.40
CA VAL A 45 1.88 7.52 -7.51
C VAL A 45 1.70 8.86 -8.22
N LYS A 46 2.76 9.37 -8.85
CA LYS A 46 2.72 10.62 -9.63
C LYS A 46 1.71 10.54 -10.77
N GLY A 47 1.75 9.46 -11.57
CA GLY A 47 0.87 9.28 -12.73
C GLY A 47 -0.60 9.27 -12.33
N VAL A 48 -0.96 8.48 -11.32
CA VAL A 48 -2.36 8.38 -10.83
C VAL A 48 -2.85 9.69 -10.25
N MET A 49 -2.04 10.40 -9.45
CA MET A 49 -2.43 11.70 -8.90
C MET A 49 -2.55 12.77 -9.99
N ARG A 50 -1.70 12.73 -11.03
CA ARG A 50 -1.80 13.65 -12.17
C ARG A 50 -3.08 13.39 -12.96
N ASP A 51 -3.35 12.14 -13.34
CA ASP A 51 -4.56 11.76 -14.08
C ASP A 51 -5.83 12.17 -13.31
N TYR A 52 -5.85 11.94 -12.00
CA TYR A 52 -6.94 12.40 -11.16
C TYR A 52 -7.09 13.93 -11.17
N ALA A 53 -5.99 14.68 -11.04
CA ALA A 53 -6.00 16.14 -11.06
C ALA A 53 -6.49 16.69 -12.42
N ASP A 54 -6.05 16.09 -13.52
CA ASP A 54 -6.52 16.41 -14.87
C ASP A 54 -8.03 16.17 -15.01
N ASN A 55 -8.52 15.02 -14.57
CA ASN A 55 -9.95 14.67 -14.63
C ASN A 55 -10.83 15.55 -13.74
N GLN A 56 -10.30 16.11 -12.66
CA GLN A 56 -10.98 17.08 -11.80
C GLN A 56 -10.80 18.52 -12.28
N SER A 57 -10.08 18.75 -13.38
CA SER A 57 -9.76 20.09 -13.92
C SER A 57 -9.12 21.00 -12.87
N LEU A 58 -8.22 20.46 -12.06
CA LEU A 58 -7.45 21.27 -11.11
C LEU A 58 -6.51 22.22 -11.87
N ASP A 59 -6.30 23.41 -11.33
CA ASP A 59 -5.40 24.40 -11.91
C ASP A 59 -3.93 23.99 -11.77
N ASP A 60 -3.07 24.53 -12.64
CA ASP A 60 -1.60 24.47 -12.56
C ASP A 60 -0.98 23.05 -12.54
N ILE A 61 -1.60 22.09 -13.21
CA ILE A 61 -1.17 20.68 -13.24
C ILE A 61 0.30 20.53 -13.68
N GLU A 62 0.72 21.25 -14.73
CA GLU A 62 2.10 21.22 -15.19
C GLU A 62 3.07 21.82 -14.18
N ALA A 63 2.67 22.84 -13.44
CA ALA A 63 3.49 23.40 -12.36
C ALA A 63 3.69 22.40 -11.22
N LEU A 64 2.69 21.58 -10.92
CA LEU A 64 2.72 20.55 -9.87
C LEU A 64 3.49 19.31 -10.30
N PHE A 65 3.14 18.76 -11.46
CA PHE A 65 3.61 17.44 -11.91
C PHE A 65 4.73 17.52 -12.96
N GLY A 66 4.99 18.70 -13.52
CA GLY A 66 5.97 18.92 -14.57
C GLY A 66 5.34 18.86 -15.97
N HIS A 67 6.06 19.45 -16.90
CA HIS A 67 5.70 19.49 -18.32
C HIS A 67 6.61 18.55 -19.12
N GLU A 68 6.01 17.67 -19.92
CA GLU A 68 6.73 16.81 -20.85
C GLU A 68 6.76 17.46 -22.23
N PRO A 69 7.95 17.51 -22.91
CA PRO A 69 8.07 18.14 -24.21
C PRO A 69 7.17 17.46 -25.25
N THR A 70 6.39 18.23 -25.95
CA THR A 70 5.53 17.76 -27.06
C THR A 70 6.25 17.73 -28.42
N ASN A 71 7.35 18.50 -28.54
CA ASN A 71 8.17 18.57 -29.75
C ASN A 71 9.63 18.91 -29.39
N LYS A 72 10.52 18.95 -30.39
CA LYS A 72 11.97 19.19 -30.20
C LYS A 72 12.33 20.62 -29.76
N GLU A 73 11.44 21.59 -29.95
CA GLU A 73 11.65 22.99 -29.59
C GLU A 73 11.10 23.29 -28.18
N ASP A 74 10.20 22.44 -27.70
CA ASP A 74 9.63 22.51 -26.37
C ASP A 74 10.64 22.00 -25.32
N ARG A 75 10.81 22.76 -24.23
CA ARG A 75 11.66 22.38 -23.11
C ARG A 75 10.81 21.92 -21.96
N GLY A 76 10.83 20.61 -21.69
CA GLY A 76 10.22 20.07 -20.48
C GLY A 76 10.80 20.67 -19.20
N TYR A 77 10.00 20.70 -18.14
CA TYR A 77 10.45 21.13 -16.82
C TYR A 77 9.87 20.25 -15.72
N ALA A 78 10.62 20.16 -14.61
CA ALA A 78 10.19 19.40 -13.45
C ALA A 78 9.09 20.12 -12.68
N GLY A 79 8.13 19.35 -12.16
CA GLY A 79 7.08 19.87 -11.28
C GLY A 79 7.59 20.33 -9.91
N ALA A 80 6.68 20.91 -9.13
CA ALA A 80 6.95 21.40 -7.78
C ALA A 80 7.00 20.29 -6.73
N LEU A 81 6.51 19.08 -7.06
CA LEU A 81 6.40 17.94 -6.15
C LEU A 81 7.34 16.80 -6.52
N GLY A 82 7.95 16.19 -5.52
CA GLY A 82 8.65 14.92 -5.61
C GLY A 82 7.80 13.81 -5.01
N PHE A 83 7.55 12.76 -5.78
CA PHE A 83 6.71 11.63 -5.38
C PHE A 83 7.59 10.48 -4.94
N GLY A 84 7.55 10.16 -3.65
CA GLY A 84 8.21 8.99 -3.12
C GLY A 84 7.45 7.71 -3.48
N GLU A 85 8.14 6.60 -3.34
CA GLU A 85 7.58 5.27 -3.43
C GLU A 85 6.57 5.04 -2.29
N ALA A 86 5.40 4.46 -2.59
CA ALA A 86 4.49 4.03 -1.55
C ALA A 86 4.99 2.72 -0.94
N ARG A 87 5.26 2.78 0.36
CA ARG A 87 5.83 1.70 1.17
C ARG A 87 4.77 1.02 1.99
N LEU A 88 4.89 -0.29 2.14
CA LEU A 88 4.02 -1.07 2.99
C LEU A 88 4.14 -0.62 4.45
N LEU A 89 2.99 -0.37 5.09
CA LEU A 89 2.88 -0.01 6.51
C LEU A 89 2.21 -1.12 7.31
N ALA A 90 1.14 -1.74 6.77
CA ALA A 90 0.53 -2.93 7.35
C ALA A 90 0.00 -3.86 6.25
N PHE A 91 0.09 -5.16 6.48
CA PHE A 91 -0.29 -6.21 5.54
C PHE A 91 -1.36 -7.12 6.16
N PRO A 92 -2.48 -7.38 5.46
CA PRO A 92 -3.54 -8.26 5.97
C PRO A 92 -3.14 -9.72 5.90
N LEU A 93 -3.38 -10.44 6.99
CA LEU A 93 -3.15 -11.88 7.12
C LEU A 93 -4.38 -12.56 7.68
N ARG A 94 -4.63 -13.80 7.32
CA ARG A 94 -5.64 -14.62 7.98
C ARG A 94 -5.25 -14.84 9.43
N SER A 95 -6.20 -14.74 10.33
CA SER A 95 -6.02 -15.01 11.76
C SER A 95 -7.02 -16.06 12.23
N ALA A 96 -6.56 -17.01 13.05
CA ALA A 96 -7.42 -18.03 13.64
C ALA A 96 -8.44 -17.45 14.63
N LYS A 97 -8.20 -16.26 15.17
CA LYS A 97 -9.14 -15.49 15.98
C LYS A 97 -9.31 -14.10 15.38
N GLY A 98 -10.52 -13.58 15.31
CA GLY A 98 -10.85 -12.29 14.75
C GLY A 98 -10.86 -12.25 13.21
N SER A 99 -10.76 -13.41 12.53
CA SER A 99 -10.80 -13.62 11.08
C SER A 99 -9.55 -13.11 10.34
N PHE A 100 -9.07 -11.90 10.63
CA PHE A 100 -7.90 -11.29 10.02
C PHE A 100 -7.04 -10.55 11.05
N ALA A 101 -5.81 -10.27 10.68
CA ALA A 101 -4.91 -9.36 11.39
C ALA A 101 -4.27 -8.39 10.39
N LEU A 102 -3.96 -7.18 10.83
CA LEU A 102 -3.09 -6.26 10.11
C LEU A 102 -1.68 -6.34 10.69
N ALA A 103 -0.80 -7.06 10.01
CA ALA A 103 0.57 -7.26 10.45
C ALA A 103 1.46 -6.08 10.02
N THR A 104 2.27 -5.60 10.94
CA THR A 104 3.33 -4.60 10.69
C THR A 104 4.64 -5.05 11.34
N SER A 105 5.71 -4.26 11.19
CA SER A 105 7.00 -4.57 11.77
C SER A 105 7.72 -3.34 12.32
N PRO A 106 8.73 -3.49 13.19
CA PRO A 106 9.53 -2.38 13.67
C PRO A 106 10.09 -1.51 12.55
N LEU A 107 10.58 -2.11 11.46
CA LEU A 107 11.11 -1.38 10.30
C LEU A 107 10.02 -0.55 9.60
N ALA A 108 8.84 -1.11 9.37
CA ALA A 108 7.74 -0.40 8.73
C ALA A 108 7.30 0.81 9.56
N LEU A 109 7.11 0.62 10.87
CA LEU A 109 6.75 1.70 11.79
C LEU A 109 7.85 2.76 11.93
N ALA A 110 9.13 2.36 12.00
CA ALA A 110 10.26 3.29 12.09
C ALA A 110 10.37 4.18 10.85
N ARG A 111 10.17 3.59 9.66
CA ARG A 111 10.16 4.34 8.40
C ARG A 111 9.03 5.37 8.36
N TYR A 112 7.83 4.93 8.74
CA TYR A 112 6.67 5.82 8.79
C TYR A 112 6.88 6.98 9.78
N ALA A 113 7.31 6.68 11.02
CA ALA A 113 7.58 7.69 12.04
C ALA A 113 8.61 8.72 11.56
N ARG A 114 9.72 8.25 10.97
CA ARG A 114 10.76 9.13 10.40
C ARG A 114 10.21 10.03 9.29
N ASP A 115 9.47 9.45 8.33
CA ASP A 115 9.03 10.16 7.13
C ASP A 115 7.89 11.15 7.46
N LYS A 116 7.08 10.85 8.48
CA LYS A 116 6.04 11.74 9.02
C LYS A 116 6.58 12.76 10.04
N GLY A 117 7.77 12.52 10.59
CA GLY A 117 8.36 13.37 11.64
C GLY A 117 7.72 13.18 13.01
N LEU A 118 7.32 11.94 13.36
CA LEU A 118 6.69 11.61 14.62
C LEU A 118 7.74 11.33 15.71
N ASP A 119 7.53 11.89 16.88
CA ASP A 119 8.26 11.53 18.11
C ASP A 119 7.47 10.47 18.90
N ILE A 120 7.45 9.25 18.34
CA ILE A 120 6.77 8.10 18.93
C ILE A 120 7.74 6.94 19.07
N LYS A 121 7.68 6.23 20.20
CA LYS A 121 8.54 5.06 20.42
C LYS A 121 8.17 3.92 19.48
N VAL A 122 9.12 3.49 18.67
CA VAL A 122 8.95 2.29 17.83
C VAL A 122 9.09 1.04 18.72
N PRO A 123 8.08 0.16 18.74
CA PRO A 123 8.15 -1.07 19.52
C PRO A 123 9.12 -2.07 18.88
N THR A 124 9.64 -2.97 19.71
CA THR A 124 10.48 -4.09 19.27
C THR A 124 9.85 -5.40 19.65
N VAL A 125 10.12 -6.45 18.88
CA VAL A 125 9.65 -7.81 19.13
C VAL A 125 10.77 -8.79 18.82
N ALA A 126 10.91 -9.83 19.64
CA ALA A 126 11.91 -10.88 19.42
C ALA A 126 11.40 -11.93 18.41
N ALA A 127 12.31 -12.71 17.83
CA ALA A 127 11.97 -13.80 16.93
C ALA A 127 10.94 -14.78 17.58
N GLN A 128 10.03 -15.31 16.77
CA GLN A 128 8.93 -16.20 17.16
C GLN A 128 7.89 -15.57 18.13
N ASN A 129 8.01 -14.29 18.47
CA ASN A 129 7.06 -13.55 19.28
C ASN A 129 6.27 -12.56 18.43
N ALA A 130 5.11 -12.15 18.95
CA ALA A 130 4.31 -11.07 18.40
C ALA A 130 3.80 -10.16 19.52
N LEU A 131 3.60 -8.86 19.24
CA LEU A 131 2.73 -8.01 20.05
C LEU A 131 1.39 -7.94 19.32
N ALA A 132 0.30 -8.25 20.01
CA ALA A 132 -0.98 -8.49 19.35
C ALA A 132 -2.13 -7.72 19.98
N GLY A 133 -3.01 -7.20 19.13
CA GLY A 133 -4.29 -6.64 19.57
C GLY A 133 -5.20 -7.72 20.16
N ALA A 134 -6.14 -7.30 21.01
CA ALA A 134 -7.00 -8.22 21.77
C ALA A 134 -7.88 -9.14 20.89
N ALA A 135 -8.26 -8.68 19.69
CA ALA A 135 -9.10 -9.46 18.79
C ALA A 135 -8.42 -10.70 18.23
N VAL A 136 -7.09 -10.69 18.10
CA VAL A 136 -6.30 -11.77 17.45
C VAL A 136 -5.49 -12.60 18.44
N ASN A 137 -5.42 -12.20 19.71
CA ASN A 137 -4.74 -12.95 20.77
C ASN A 137 -5.61 -14.12 21.25
N LEU A 138 -5.09 -15.34 21.13
CA LEU A 138 -5.73 -16.56 21.63
C LEU A 138 -5.60 -16.66 23.17
N ASP A 139 -6.51 -17.38 23.82
CA ASP A 139 -6.59 -17.48 25.28
C ASP A 139 -5.33 -18.09 25.96
N ASN A 140 -4.48 -18.75 25.19
CA ASN A 140 -3.22 -19.35 25.63
C ASN A 140 -1.98 -18.51 25.32
N ASN A 141 -2.13 -17.20 25.15
CA ASN A 141 -1.08 -16.27 24.76
C ASN A 141 -0.39 -16.65 23.46
N LYS A 142 -1.17 -16.98 22.46
CA LYS A 142 -0.69 -17.28 21.10
C LYS A 142 -1.41 -16.45 20.07
N VAL A 143 -0.72 -16.22 18.95
CA VAL A 143 -1.27 -15.60 17.75
C VAL A 143 -1.04 -16.56 16.61
N ALA A 144 -2.10 -16.97 15.93
CA ALA A 144 -2.01 -17.86 14.77
C ALA A 144 -2.36 -17.05 13.51
N LEU A 145 -1.37 -16.89 12.64
CA LEU A 145 -1.44 -16.14 11.37
C LEU A 145 -1.06 -17.07 10.24
N GLU A 146 -1.91 -17.14 9.23
CA GLU A 146 -1.79 -18.14 8.16
C GLU A 146 -1.62 -19.55 8.77
N GLU A 147 -0.54 -20.23 8.47
CA GLU A 147 -0.18 -21.57 9.00
C GLU A 147 0.84 -21.49 10.16
N TYR A 148 1.13 -20.29 10.68
CA TYR A 148 2.20 -20.08 11.68
C TYR A 148 1.62 -19.66 13.03
N VAL A 149 2.29 -20.04 14.09
CA VAL A 149 1.91 -19.71 15.46
C VAL A 149 3.05 -18.99 16.16
N PHE A 150 2.75 -17.80 16.66
CA PHE A 150 3.65 -16.94 17.42
C PHE A 150 3.25 -16.94 18.90
N THR A 151 4.21 -16.68 19.79
CA THR A 151 3.93 -16.39 21.19
C THR A 151 3.52 -14.93 21.32
N ALA A 152 2.35 -14.65 21.90
CA ALA A 152 1.94 -13.29 22.23
C ALA A 152 2.77 -12.80 23.43
N ALA A 153 3.80 -12.02 23.16
CA ALA A 153 4.74 -11.48 24.16
C ALA A 153 4.22 -10.20 24.85
N GLY A 154 3.09 -9.68 24.41
CA GLY A 154 2.44 -8.49 24.93
C GLY A 154 1.36 -7.96 24.00
N GLU A 155 0.76 -6.86 24.40
CA GLU A 155 -0.24 -6.15 23.61
C GLU A 155 0.42 -5.29 22.53
N PHE A 156 -0.27 -5.14 21.40
CA PHE A 156 0.13 -4.15 20.38
C PHE A 156 0.02 -2.74 21.00
N PRO A 157 1.02 -1.87 20.85
CA PRO A 157 1.02 -0.56 21.49
C PRO A 157 -0.18 0.29 21.13
N SER A 158 -0.89 0.78 22.15
CA SER A 158 -2.15 1.53 21.98
C SER A 158 -1.99 2.80 21.14
N ASP A 159 -0.87 3.51 21.31
CA ASP A 159 -0.58 4.75 20.58
C ASP A 159 -0.45 4.49 19.09
N TRP A 160 0.20 3.40 18.72
CA TRP A 160 0.29 2.96 17.32
C TRP A 160 -1.04 2.43 16.80
N ALA A 161 -1.80 1.67 17.60
CA ALA A 161 -3.11 1.19 17.20
C ALA A 161 -4.08 2.35 16.90
N GLU A 162 -4.10 3.37 17.77
CA GLU A 162 -4.88 4.60 17.56
C GLU A 162 -4.44 5.33 16.30
N LEU A 163 -3.13 5.59 16.17
CA LEU A 163 -2.57 6.29 15.03
C LEU A 163 -2.93 5.61 13.70
N LEU A 164 -2.65 4.30 13.59
CA LEU A 164 -2.85 3.56 12.35
C LEU A 164 -4.33 3.41 11.99
N SER A 165 -5.20 3.18 12.97
CA SER A 165 -6.64 3.01 12.73
C SER A 165 -7.36 4.31 12.35
N THR A 166 -6.76 5.47 12.60
CA THR A 166 -7.34 6.79 12.32
C THR A 166 -6.70 7.52 11.14
N LEU A 167 -5.81 6.85 10.39
CA LEU A 167 -5.17 7.45 9.20
C LEU A 167 -6.18 7.82 8.10
N LEU A 168 -7.27 7.07 8.03
CA LEU A 168 -8.39 7.27 7.12
C LEU A 168 -9.71 7.12 7.90
N ASP A 169 -10.76 7.75 7.40
CA ASP A 169 -12.14 7.57 7.90
C ASP A 169 -12.78 6.34 7.24
N ASP A 170 -12.14 5.18 7.45
CA ASP A 170 -12.57 3.90 6.91
C ASP A 170 -13.00 2.96 8.04
N VAL A 171 -14.21 2.42 7.93
CA VAL A 171 -14.82 1.57 8.98
C VAL A 171 -13.99 0.31 9.25
N VAL A 172 -13.44 -0.32 8.21
CA VAL A 172 -12.61 -1.53 8.35
C VAL A 172 -11.30 -1.19 9.07
N LEU A 173 -10.68 -0.06 8.70
CA LEU A 173 -9.45 0.39 9.36
C LEU A 173 -9.68 0.79 10.81
N HIS A 174 -10.81 1.42 11.14
CA HIS A 174 -11.19 1.74 12.52
C HIS A 174 -11.41 0.46 13.37
N GLU A 175 -12.13 -0.52 12.83
CA GLU A 175 -12.32 -1.82 13.50
C GLU A 175 -11.00 -2.58 13.67
N ALA A 176 -10.07 -2.42 12.75
CA ALA A 176 -8.75 -3.05 12.81
C ALA A 176 -7.88 -2.58 14.00
N LYS A 177 -8.28 -1.54 14.74
CA LYS A 177 -7.57 -1.07 15.94
C LYS A 177 -7.17 -2.19 16.90
N THR A 178 -8.02 -3.20 17.06
CA THR A 178 -7.76 -4.36 17.92
C THR A 178 -7.19 -5.57 17.18
N HIS A 179 -6.94 -5.45 15.86
CA HIS A 179 -6.44 -6.51 14.99
C HIS A 179 -4.98 -6.33 14.57
N PHE A 180 -4.33 -5.23 14.97
CA PHE A 180 -2.92 -5.02 14.64
C PHE A 180 -2.02 -6.05 15.32
N VAL A 181 -1.02 -6.50 14.59
CA VAL A 181 0.04 -7.40 15.08
C VAL A 181 1.40 -6.86 14.66
N LEU A 182 2.31 -6.73 15.62
CA LEU A 182 3.73 -6.46 15.36
C LEU A 182 4.48 -7.77 15.27
N LEU A 183 5.08 -8.03 14.13
CA LEU A 183 5.95 -9.16 13.85
C LEU A 183 7.41 -8.71 13.70
N PRO A 184 8.40 -9.59 13.89
CA PRO A 184 9.77 -9.34 13.44
C PRO A 184 9.81 -8.97 11.95
N ASP A 185 10.80 -8.17 11.55
CA ASP A 185 10.93 -7.70 10.16
C ASP A 185 11.03 -8.84 9.15
N GLU A 186 11.73 -9.91 9.52
CA GLU A 186 11.91 -11.11 8.69
C GLU A 186 10.59 -11.88 8.50
N ASP A 187 9.77 -11.97 9.56
CA ASP A 187 8.47 -12.65 9.50
C ASP A 187 7.47 -11.85 8.66
N LEU A 188 7.43 -10.52 8.80
CA LEU A 188 6.62 -9.68 7.92
C LEU A 188 7.10 -9.77 6.46
N SER A 189 8.41 -9.81 6.23
CA SER A 189 9.00 -10.01 4.90
C SER A 189 8.52 -11.33 4.28
N PHE A 190 8.58 -12.40 5.04
CA PHE A 190 8.11 -13.71 4.62
C PHE A 190 6.61 -13.69 4.25
N PHE A 191 5.76 -13.14 5.10
CA PHE A 191 4.33 -13.08 4.81
C PHE A 191 4.01 -12.17 3.63
N ALA A 192 4.62 -11.00 3.55
CA ALA A 192 4.42 -10.08 2.44
C ALA A 192 4.82 -10.68 1.09
N GLU A 193 5.76 -11.64 1.08
CA GLU A 193 6.16 -12.38 -0.12
C GLU A 193 5.24 -13.57 -0.42
N ASN A 194 4.79 -14.30 0.60
CA ASN A 194 4.14 -15.61 0.42
C ASN A 194 2.61 -15.59 0.63
N ALA A 195 2.04 -14.53 1.24
CA ALA A 195 0.61 -14.40 1.48
C ALA A 195 -0.10 -13.43 0.50
N CYS A 196 0.56 -13.03 -0.58
CA CYS A 196 -0.10 -12.38 -1.70
C CYS A 196 -1.02 -13.36 -2.43
N GLN A 197 -2.08 -12.85 -3.03
CA GLN A 197 -3.02 -13.67 -3.78
C GLN A 197 -2.45 -13.96 -5.17
N VAL A 198 -2.59 -15.21 -5.63
CA VAL A 198 -2.28 -15.61 -7.01
C VAL A 198 -3.57 -16.06 -7.68
N GLN A 199 -3.99 -15.32 -8.70
CA GLN A 199 -5.20 -15.60 -9.46
C GLN A 199 -4.85 -16.19 -10.82
N HIS A 200 -5.53 -17.26 -11.19
CA HIS A 200 -5.41 -17.86 -12.50
C HIS A 200 -6.46 -17.29 -13.44
N HIS A 201 -6.03 -16.90 -14.63
CA HIS A 201 -6.85 -16.36 -15.69
C HIS A 201 -6.83 -17.28 -16.89
N ASN A 202 -7.97 -17.39 -17.57
CA ASN A 202 -8.08 -18.06 -18.86
C ASN A 202 -9.00 -17.27 -19.79
N LYS A 203 -8.87 -17.51 -21.08
CA LYS A 203 -9.79 -17.01 -22.10
C LYS A 203 -10.57 -18.19 -22.65
N ILE A 204 -11.88 -18.08 -22.64
CA ILE A 204 -12.76 -19.07 -23.27
C ILE A 204 -12.92 -18.67 -24.73
N ASP A 205 -12.68 -19.62 -25.61
CA ASP A 205 -13.01 -19.50 -27.03
C ASP A 205 -14.53 -19.58 -27.23
N SER A 206 -15.12 -18.55 -27.85
CA SER A 206 -16.57 -18.43 -28.00
C SER A 206 -17.19 -19.46 -28.91
N ASP A 207 -16.40 -20.02 -29.85
CA ASP A 207 -16.92 -20.94 -30.86
C ASP A 207 -16.89 -22.38 -30.34
N THR A 208 -15.87 -22.72 -29.56
CA THR A 208 -15.69 -24.09 -29.06
C THR A 208 -16.12 -24.26 -27.59
N GLY A 209 -16.28 -23.19 -26.83
CA GLY A 209 -16.59 -23.21 -25.40
C GLY A 209 -15.45 -23.77 -24.53
N THR A 210 -14.25 -23.94 -25.10
CA THR A 210 -13.05 -24.42 -24.38
C THR A 210 -12.05 -23.32 -24.13
N VAL A 211 -11.05 -23.60 -23.28
CA VAL A 211 -9.96 -22.64 -23.03
C VAL A 211 -9.13 -22.47 -24.29
N ALA A 212 -8.94 -21.24 -24.74
CA ALA A 212 -8.10 -20.90 -25.87
C ALA A 212 -6.63 -21.31 -25.59
N GLU A 213 -5.93 -21.84 -26.60
CA GLU A 213 -4.54 -22.27 -26.47
C GLU A 213 -3.63 -21.10 -26.08
N GLY A 214 -2.76 -21.31 -25.08
CA GLY A 214 -1.82 -20.28 -24.59
C GLY A 214 -2.46 -19.17 -23.77
N ALA A 215 -3.75 -19.26 -23.42
CA ALA A 215 -4.49 -18.22 -22.71
C ALA A 215 -4.55 -18.42 -21.18
N LEU A 216 -3.85 -19.42 -20.63
CA LEU A 216 -3.72 -19.62 -19.18
C LEU A 216 -2.52 -18.83 -18.66
N PHE A 217 -2.76 -17.91 -17.73
CA PHE A 217 -1.71 -17.17 -17.02
C PHE A 217 -2.14 -16.89 -15.59
N ASN A 218 -1.20 -16.54 -14.74
CA ASN A 218 -1.48 -16.16 -13.38
C ASN A 218 -0.97 -14.76 -13.06
N THR A 219 -1.71 -14.07 -12.18
CA THR A 219 -1.41 -12.71 -11.73
C THR A 219 -1.31 -12.69 -10.21
N GLU A 220 -0.22 -12.14 -9.69
CA GLU A 220 -0.06 -11.89 -8.26
C GLU A 220 -0.69 -10.56 -7.91
N THR A 221 -1.37 -10.48 -6.75
CA THR A 221 -1.94 -9.24 -6.23
C THR A 221 -1.68 -9.11 -4.74
N VAL A 222 -1.45 -7.88 -4.28
CA VAL A 222 -1.53 -7.53 -2.86
C VAL A 222 -3.00 -7.62 -2.45
N PRO A 223 -3.34 -8.24 -1.32
CA PRO A 223 -4.73 -8.32 -0.86
C PRO A 223 -5.38 -6.95 -0.61
N SER A 224 -6.72 -6.92 -0.58
CA SER A 224 -7.47 -5.80 -0.02
C SER A 224 -7.06 -5.55 1.44
N GLU A 225 -7.34 -4.35 1.97
CA GLU A 225 -7.03 -3.91 3.34
C GLU A 225 -5.52 -3.82 3.65
N ALA A 226 -4.66 -3.81 2.64
CA ALA A 226 -3.24 -3.46 2.81
C ALA A 226 -3.08 -1.95 2.96
N LEU A 227 -2.28 -1.53 3.93
CA LEU A 227 -2.00 -0.13 4.22
C LEU A 227 -0.62 0.25 3.72
N PHE A 228 -0.57 1.29 2.88
CA PHE A 228 0.66 1.88 2.37
C PHE A 228 0.72 3.36 2.71
N TYR A 229 1.91 3.94 2.63
CA TYR A 229 2.11 5.38 2.65
C TYR A 229 3.19 5.81 1.66
N ALA A 230 3.02 6.98 1.04
CA ALA A 230 4.01 7.59 0.16
C ALA A 230 4.39 8.98 0.65
N PRO A 231 5.69 9.31 0.81
CA PRO A 231 6.11 10.67 1.10
C PRO A 231 6.05 11.52 -0.19
N LEU A 232 5.39 12.68 -0.10
CA LEU A 232 5.37 13.72 -1.11
C LEU A 232 6.22 14.90 -0.63
N HIS A 233 7.26 15.22 -1.37
CA HIS A 233 8.20 16.29 -1.03
C HIS A 233 7.88 17.56 -1.82
N VAL A 234 7.68 18.67 -1.11
CA VAL A 234 7.55 19.99 -1.73
C VAL A 234 8.94 20.47 -2.12
N LEU A 235 9.24 20.46 -3.41
CA LEU A 235 10.52 20.92 -3.98
C LEU A 235 10.50 22.43 -4.21
N ARG A 236 9.34 22.97 -4.58
CA ARG A 236 9.09 24.40 -4.75
C ARG A 236 7.72 24.72 -4.14
N THR A 237 7.60 25.86 -3.45
CA THR A 237 6.34 26.32 -2.86
C THR A 237 5.65 27.29 -3.80
N GLY A 238 4.32 27.17 -3.91
CA GLY A 238 3.46 28.03 -4.72
C GLY A 238 1.99 27.85 -4.34
N HIS A 239 1.10 28.65 -4.93
CA HIS A 239 -0.35 28.55 -4.72
C HIS A 239 -0.88 27.17 -5.16
N GLU A 240 -0.34 26.64 -6.23
CA GLU A 240 -0.67 25.35 -6.83
C GLU A 240 -0.48 24.17 -5.86
N THR A 241 0.61 24.18 -5.06
CA THR A 241 0.86 23.12 -4.07
C THR A 241 -0.17 23.14 -2.95
N ASN A 242 -0.61 24.32 -2.53
CA ASN A 242 -1.63 24.46 -1.50
C ASN A 242 -3.00 23.96 -1.99
N ALA A 243 -3.38 24.28 -3.22
CA ALA A 243 -4.64 23.83 -3.83
C ALA A 243 -4.71 22.27 -3.88
N LEU A 244 -3.64 21.63 -4.34
CA LEU A 244 -3.56 20.17 -4.36
C LEU A 244 -3.66 19.58 -2.94
N PHE A 245 -2.93 20.16 -1.98
CA PHE A 245 -2.92 19.66 -0.60
C PHE A 245 -4.28 19.84 0.07
N SER A 246 -4.99 20.93 -0.15
CA SER A 246 -6.36 21.11 0.32
C SER A 246 -7.28 20.06 -0.30
N HIS A 247 -7.18 19.85 -1.61
CA HIS A 247 -8.04 18.92 -2.33
C HIS A 247 -7.91 17.47 -1.83
N PHE A 248 -6.70 17.00 -1.56
CA PHE A 248 -6.42 15.63 -1.07
C PHE A 248 -6.40 15.52 0.45
N GLY A 249 -6.26 16.62 1.19
CA GLY A 249 -6.18 16.64 2.65
C GLY A 249 -7.52 16.77 3.34
N GLU A 250 -8.46 17.53 2.76
CA GLU A 250 -9.76 17.78 3.36
C GLU A 250 -10.67 16.54 3.34
N ASN A 251 -10.62 15.78 2.24
CA ASN A 251 -11.46 14.60 2.07
C ASN A 251 -10.66 13.44 1.50
N GLU A 252 -11.11 12.25 1.80
CA GLU A 252 -10.62 11.03 1.17
C GLU A 252 -11.03 10.97 -0.30
N ARG A 253 -10.19 10.32 -1.09
CA ARG A 253 -10.43 10.08 -2.51
C ARG A 253 -10.30 8.60 -2.82
N LEU A 254 -11.07 8.14 -3.79
CA LEU A 254 -10.89 6.83 -4.38
C LEU A 254 -10.03 6.97 -5.63
N LEU A 255 -8.85 6.39 -5.60
CA LEU A 255 -7.94 6.33 -6.75
C LEU A 255 -7.70 4.88 -7.16
N GLN A 256 -7.34 4.67 -8.43
CA GLN A 256 -6.97 3.36 -8.93
C GLN A 256 -5.46 3.30 -9.24
N PHE A 257 -4.77 2.33 -8.65
CA PHE A 257 -3.34 2.10 -8.86
C PHE A 257 -3.10 0.77 -9.58
N GLY A 258 -2.06 0.72 -10.40
CA GLY A 258 -1.65 -0.49 -11.08
C GLY A 258 -2.50 -0.82 -12.31
N GLY A 259 -2.45 -2.08 -12.72
CA GLY A 259 -3.19 -2.61 -13.88
C GLY A 259 -4.59 -3.10 -13.55
N ASP A 260 -5.27 -3.57 -14.59
CA ASP A 260 -6.52 -4.34 -14.51
C ASP A 260 -7.71 -3.60 -13.84
N SER A 261 -7.79 -2.28 -14.04
CA SER A 261 -8.87 -1.44 -13.53
C SER A 261 -10.27 -1.91 -13.97
N THR A 262 -10.39 -2.38 -15.21
CA THR A 262 -11.68 -2.87 -15.77
C THR A 262 -12.13 -4.19 -15.17
N THR A 263 -11.24 -4.95 -14.55
CA THR A 263 -11.55 -6.17 -13.78
C THR A 263 -11.66 -5.91 -12.29
N GLY A 264 -11.61 -4.64 -11.87
CA GLY A 264 -11.89 -4.22 -10.50
C GLY A 264 -10.66 -4.16 -9.59
N LEU A 265 -9.43 -4.28 -10.13
CA LEU A 265 -8.21 -4.24 -9.31
C LEU A 265 -7.73 -2.81 -9.03
N GLY A 266 -7.04 -2.65 -7.91
CA GLY A 266 -6.26 -1.47 -7.55
C GLY A 266 -7.04 -0.27 -7.04
N PHE A 267 -8.32 -0.40 -6.70
CA PHE A 267 -9.07 0.70 -6.08
C PHE A 267 -8.63 0.90 -4.63
N CYS A 268 -8.18 2.10 -4.32
CA CYS A 268 -7.62 2.46 -3.02
C CYS A 268 -8.23 3.75 -2.50
N THR A 269 -8.55 3.78 -1.20
CA THR A 269 -8.82 5.04 -0.49
C THR A 269 -7.51 5.75 -0.22
N VAL A 270 -7.46 7.05 -0.52
CA VAL A 270 -6.27 7.86 -0.25
C VAL A 270 -6.61 9.15 0.49
N LYS A 271 -5.66 9.61 1.31
CA LYS A 271 -5.70 10.90 2.00
C LYS A 271 -4.31 11.45 2.17
N LEU A 272 -4.16 12.76 1.98
CA LEU A 272 -2.88 13.45 2.17
C LEU A 272 -2.90 14.21 3.50
N ALA A 273 -1.85 14.02 4.33
CA ALA A 273 -1.75 14.65 5.66
C ALA A 273 -0.36 15.22 5.96
#